data_427a847e3b48cd932ef639677bc9834d
#
_entry.id   427a847e3b48cd932ef639677bc9834d
#
_cell.length_a   1.000
_cell.length_b   1.000
_cell.length_c   1.000
_cell.angle_alpha   90.00
_cell.angle_beta   90.00
_cell.angle_gamma   90.00
#
_symmetry.space_group_name_H-M   'P 1'
#
loop_
_entity.id
_entity.type
_entity.pdbx_description
1 polymer ?
#
loop_
_entity_poly.entity_id
_entity_poly.type
_entity_poly.pdbx_seq_one_letter_code
_entity_poly.pdbx_strand_id
1 'polypeptide(L)' 'MLNNLSEQIRECLQHAEHCARQATAQTNSKLKEDFLEMERRWLLLARSYEFTERLGDFSDEAKRNTDKLPKAY' A
#
# COMPACT_ATOMS: atom_id res chain seq x y z
N MET A 1 -17.06 5.50 1.49
CA MET A 1 -16.74 5.29 1.67
C MET A 1 -16.07 4.98 1.99
N LEU A 2 -15.89 4.98 2.03
CA LEU A 2 -15.39 4.57 2.40
C LEU A 2 -14.25 4.34 2.70
N ASN A 3 -13.70 3.86 2.41
CA ASN A 3 -12.42 3.51 2.80
C ASN A 3 -11.39 4.31 2.20
N ASN A 4 -10.85 5.23 2.89
CA ASN A 4 -9.80 6.05 2.40
C ASN A 4 -8.48 5.34 2.65
N LEU A 5 -8.07 4.53 1.69
CA LEU A 5 -6.81 3.79 1.79
C LEU A 5 -5.60 4.69 1.73
N SER A 6 -5.78 5.95 1.26
CA SER A 6 -4.63 6.85 1.20
C SER A 6 -4.06 7.15 2.58
N GLU A 7 -4.89 7.11 3.62
CA GLU A 7 -4.39 7.30 4.97
C GLU A 7 -3.55 6.12 5.43
N GLN A 8 -4.00 4.90 5.14
CA GLN A 8 -3.21 3.71 5.43
C GLN A 8 -1.91 3.70 4.65
N ILE A 9 -1.96 4.10 3.39
CA ILE A 9 -0.75 4.17 2.57
C ILE A 9 0.24 5.15 3.20
N ARG A 10 -0.26 6.32 3.60
CA ARG A 10 0.60 7.33 4.22
C ARG A 10 1.25 6.81 5.49
N GLU A 11 0.47 6.12 6.33
CA GLU A 11 0.99 5.56 7.57
C GLU A 11 2.07 4.53 7.30
N CYS A 12 1.83 3.66 6.30
CA CYS A 12 2.84 2.66 5.94
C CYS A 12 4.13 3.32 5.49
N LEU A 13 4.02 4.38 4.68
CA LEU A 13 5.21 5.08 4.20
C LEU A 13 5.94 5.78 5.33
N GLN A 14 5.21 6.31 6.30
CA GLN A 14 5.82 6.93 7.47
C GLN A 14 6.56 5.90 8.30
N HIS A 15 5.99 4.72 8.49
CA HIS A 15 6.66 3.65 9.22
C HIS A 15 7.90 3.18 8.47
N ALA A 16 7.80 3.08 7.14
CA ALA A 16 8.96 2.67 6.35
C ALA A 16 10.09 3.68 6.49
N GLU A 17 9.76 4.96 6.46
CA GLU A 17 10.76 6.01 6.61
C GLU A 17 11.40 5.96 7.98
N HIS A 18 10.60 5.73 9.01
CA HIS A 18 11.12 5.60 10.36
C HIS A 18 12.10 4.44 10.45
N CYS A 19 11.75 3.29 9.88
CA CYS A 19 12.62 2.13 9.88
C CYS A 19 13.91 2.40 9.14
N ALA A 20 13.83 3.10 8.01
CA ALA A 20 15.02 3.45 7.24
C ALA A 20 15.97 4.34 8.05
N ARG A 21 15.41 5.31 8.77
CA ARG A 21 16.22 6.18 9.60
C ARG A 21 16.85 5.41 10.76
N GLN A 22 16.10 4.50 11.35
CA GLN A 22 16.64 3.67 12.42
C GLN A 22 17.76 2.78 11.91
N ALA A 23 17.61 2.23 10.69
CA ALA A 23 18.66 1.42 10.10
C ALA A 23 19.94 2.22 9.91
N THR A 24 19.81 3.46 9.44
CA THR A 24 20.97 4.32 9.23
C THR A 24 21.69 4.62 10.55
N ALA A 25 20.92 4.73 11.65
CA ALA A 25 21.47 5.08 12.94
C ALA A 25 22.17 3.90 13.63
N GLN A 26 21.95 2.67 13.17
CA GLN A 26 22.52 1.50 13.83
C GLN A 26 23.94 1.25 13.37
N THR A 27 24.82 0.94 14.33
CA THR A 27 26.16 0.48 14.02
C THR A 27 26.23 -1.05 13.99
N ASN A 28 25.27 -1.70 14.65
CA ASN A 28 25.19 -3.17 14.67
C ASN A 28 24.55 -3.65 13.37
N SER A 29 25.27 -4.47 12.60
CA SER A 29 24.80 -4.88 11.29
C SER A 29 23.54 -5.73 11.37
N LYS A 30 23.36 -6.51 12.43
CA LYS A 30 22.17 -7.33 12.58
C LYS A 30 20.93 -6.46 12.78
N LEU A 31 21.03 -5.48 13.66
CA LEU A 31 19.93 -4.56 13.89
C LEU A 31 19.63 -3.72 12.65
N LYS A 32 20.68 -3.33 11.94
CA LYS A 32 20.49 -2.59 10.70
C LYS A 32 19.71 -3.40 9.69
N GLU A 33 20.07 -4.67 9.54
CA GLU A 33 19.36 -5.55 8.62
C GLU A 33 17.91 -5.73 9.04
N ASP A 34 17.67 -5.86 10.34
CA ASP A 34 16.30 -6.01 10.84
C ASP A 34 15.45 -4.80 10.49
N PHE A 35 15.99 -3.60 10.67
CA PHE A 35 15.25 -2.38 10.34
C PHE A 35 15.02 -2.25 8.84
N LEU A 36 15.99 -2.67 8.02
CA LEU A 36 15.81 -2.65 6.58
C LEU A 36 14.75 -3.63 6.13
N GLU A 37 14.67 -4.78 6.80
CA GLU A 37 13.62 -5.75 6.51
C GLU A 37 12.25 -5.20 6.87
N MET A 38 12.16 -4.51 8.01
CA MET A 38 10.90 -3.89 8.42
C MET A 38 10.49 -2.81 7.43
N GLU A 39 11.45 -2.01 6.97
CA GLU A 39 11.18 -1.01 5.96
C GLU A 39 10.57 -1.65 4.71
N ARG A 40 11.17 -2.75 4.26
CA ARG A 40 10.69 -3.45 3.08
C ARG A 40 9.25 -3.93 3.27
N ARG A 41 8.94 -4.46 4.44
CA ARG A 41 7.60 -4.96 4.73
C ARG A 41 6.57 -3.84 4.70
N TRP A 42 6.92 -2.68 5.26
CA TRP A 42 6.01 -1.54 5.24
C TRP A 42 5.78 -1.05 3.82
N LEU A 43 6.83 -1.04 3.00
CA LEU A 43 6.69 -0.64 1.61
C LEU A 43 5.82 -1.61 0.81
N LEU A 44 5.97 -2.91 1.09
CA LEU A 44 5.14 -3.92 0.43
C LEU A 44 3.67 -3.74 0.82
N LEU A 45 3.43 -3.42 2.09
CA LEU A 45 2.07 -3.20 2.55
C LEU A 45 1.46 -1.98 1.88
N ALA A 46 2.25 -0.91 1.74
CA ALA A 46 1.78 0.29 1.06
C ALA A 46 1.39 -0.02 -0.38
N ARG A 47 2.22 -0.81 -1.08
CA ARG A 47 1.92 -1.21 -2.44
C ARG A 47 0.65 -2.05 -2.52
N SER A 48 0.45 -2.90 -1.53
CA SER A 48 -0.74 -3.73 -1.47
C SER A 48 -1.99 -2.87 -1.36
N TYR A 49 -1.95 -1.86 -0.51
CA TYR A 49 -3.07 -0.93 -0.39
C TYR A 49 -3.30 -0.16 -1.67
N GLU A 50 -2.22 0.28 -2.33
CA GLU A 50 -2.34 0.99 -3.60
C GLU A 50 -3.00 0.11 -4.65
N PHE A 51 -2.61 -1.16 -4.69
CA PHE A 51 -3.18 -2.10 -5.63
C PHE A 51 -4.67 -2.31 -5.34
N THR A 52 -5.02 -2.44 -4.07
CA THR A 52 -6.41 -2.61 -3.66
C THR A 52 -7.24 -1.39 -4.08
N GLU A 53 -6.67 -0.20 -3.92
CA GLU A 53 -7.36 1.03 -4.30
C GLU A 53 -7.63 1.06 -5.81
N ARG A 54 -6.63 0.65 -6.60
CA ARG A 54 -6.79 0.60 -8.05
C ARG A 54 -7.84 -0.42 -8.46
N LEU A 55 -7.86 -1.57 -7.79
CA LEU A 55 -8.88 -2.57 -8.06
C LEU A 55 -10.27 -2.06 -7.76
N GLY A 56 -10.40 -1.30 -6.67
CA GLY A 56 -11.67 -0.70 -6.32
C GLY A 56 -12.16 0.23 -7.41
N ASP A 57 -11.27 1.11 -7.89
CA ASP A 57 -11.60 2.03 -8.96
C ASP A 57 -11.97 1.29 -10.24
N PHE A 58 -11.22 0.25 -10.56
CA PHE A 58 -11.49 -0.55 -11.73
C PHE A 58 -12.85 -1.26 -11.63
N SER A 59 -13.15 -1.79 -10.47
CA SER A 59 -14.43 -2.47 -10.25
C SER A 59 -15.61 -1.51 -10.41
N ASP A 60 -15.47 -0.30 -9.88
CA ASP A 60 -16.51 0.71 -10.02
C ASP A 60 -16.73 1.08 -11.47
N GLU A 61 -15.66 1.22 -12.20
CA GLU A 61 -15.73 1.57 -13.62
C GLU A 61 -16.35 0.45 -14.43
N ALA A 62 -15.95 -0.78 -14.15
CA ALA A 62 -16.52 -1.94 -14.84
C ALA A 62 -18.00 -2.08 -14.55
N LYS A 63 -18.41 -1.78 -13.32
CA LYS A 63 -19.80 -1.84 -12.93
C LYS A 63 -20.62 -0.83 -13.70
N ARG A 64 -20.12 0.40 -13.83
CA ARG A 64 -20.81 1.43 -14.59
C ARG A 64 -20.94 1.05 -16.06
N ASN A 65 -19.88 0.47 -16.63
CA ASN A 65 -19.90 0.04 -18.01
C ASN A 65 -20.90 -1.08 -18.22
N THR A 66 -21.00 -2.01 -17.27
CA THR A 66 -21.97 -3.09 -17.34
C THR A 66 -23.39 -2.55 -17.33
N ASP A 67 -23.66 -1.53 -16.55
CA ASP A 67 -24.99 -0.94 -16.48
C ASP A 67 -25.39 -0.29 -17.80
N LYS A 68 -24.40 0.19 -18.55
CA LYS A 68 -24.64 0.85 -19.83
C LYS A 68 -24.82 -0.12 -20.98
N LEU A 69 -24.37 -1.36 -20.82
CA LEU A 69 -24.44 -2.34 -21.89
C LEU A 69 -25.81 -3.01 -21.90
N PRO A 70 -26.36 -3.30 -23.08
CA PRO A 70 -27.58 -4.06 -23.13
C PRO A 70 -27.33 -5.46 -22.64
N LYS A 71 -28.30 -5.99 -21.91
CA LYS A 71 -28.19 -7.35 -21.42
C LYS A 71 -28.45 -8.29 -22.57
N ALA A 72 -27.44 -9.06 -22.90
CA ALA A 72 -27.49 -9.89 -24.10
C ALA A 72 -28.29 -11.17 -23.90
N TYR A 73 -28.72 -11.44 -22.71
CA TYR A 73 -29.45 -12.69 -22.43
C TYR A 73 -30.48 -12.51 -21.36
#